data_48617107046a4b5befe22c2f2ce6306c
#
_entry.id   48617107046a4b5befe22c2f2ce6306c
#
_cell.length_a   1.000
_cell.length_b   1.000
_cell.length_c   1.000
_cell.angle_alpha   90.00
_cell.angle_beta   90.00
_cell.angle_gamma   90.00
#
_symmetry.space_group_name_H-M   'P 1'
#
loop_
_entity.id
_entity.type
_entity.pdbx_description
1 polymer ?
#
loop_
_entity_poly.entity_id
_entity_poly.type
_entity_poly.pdbx_seq_one_letter_code
_entity_poly.pdbx_strand_id
1 'polypeptide(L)'
;MAGEDIKLTKLAKCAGCGAKVGAGVLAKLLDGIKVHHDPNLLVGFDKSDDASVYKISDELAIVQTVDFFPPMVDDPYTFGQIAATNALSDVYAMGGEPKLCLNIMAVPESMPKEAVHDILRGCLLYTSPSPRDRSL
;
A
#
# COMPACT_ATOMS: atom_id res chain seq x y z
N MET A 1 -0.88 -34.85 2.36
CA MET A 1 -2.21 -34.21 2.33
C MET A 1 -2.05 -33.00 1.43
N ALA A 2 -2.71 -32.99 0.27
CA ALA A 2 -2.70 -31.85 -0.65
C ALA A 2 -3.27 -30.65 0.11
N GLY A 3 -2.55 -29.54 0.12
CA GLY A 3 -3.00 -28.33 0.79
C GLY A 3 -4.33 -27.90 0.20
N GLU A 4 -5.33 -27.69 1.05
CA GLU A 4 -6.56 -27.03 0.63
C GLU A 4 -6.16 -25.70 0.00
N ASP A 5 -6.61 -25.48 -1.24
CA ASP A 5 -6.44 -24.22 -1.95
C ASP A 5 -7.07 -23.11 -1.12
N ILE A 6 -6.22 -22.31 -0.47
CA ILE A 6 -6.71 -21.20 0.33
C ILE A 6 -7.35 -20.17 -0.60
N LYS A 7 -8.58 -19.77 -0.28
CA LYS A 7 -9.28 -18.70 -0.99
C LYS A 7 -9.20 -17.43 -0.17
N LEU A 8 -8.28 -16.54 -0.49
CA LEU A 8 -8.06 -15.30 0.25
C LEU A 8 -9.32 -14.44 0.37
N THR A 9 -10.15 -14.41 -0.66
CA THR A 9 -11.40 -13.61 -0.67
C THR A 9 -12.39 -14.04 0.41
N LYS A 10 -12.33 -15.31 0.87
CA LYS A 10 -13.18 -15.79 1.96
C LYS A 10 -12.74 -15.32 3.36
N LEU A 11 -11.55 -14.79 3.49
CA LEU A 11 -11.02 -14.26 4.74
C LEU A 11 -11.47 -12.84 5.03
N ALA A 12 -12.10 -12.15 4.08
CA ALA A 12 -12.55 -10.77 4.19
C ALA A 12 -14.03 -10.62 3.86
N LYS A 13 -14.72 -9.72 4.57
CA LYS A 13 -16.13 -9.38 4.32
C LYS A 13 -16.30 -8.43 3.14
N CYS A 14 -15.28 -7.66 2.81
CA CYS A 14 -15.23 -6.70 1.71
C CYS A 14 -13.89 -6.90 0.99
N ALA A 15 -13.81 -6.48 -0.27
CA ALA A 15 -12.62 -6.65 -1.09
C ALA A 15 -12.07 -5.32 -1.61
N GLY A 16 -10.75 -5.25 -1.74
CA GLY A 16 -10.05 -4.12 -2.34
C GLY A 16 -10.30 -2.78 -1.64
N CYS A 17 -10.07 -1.70 -2.37
CA CYS A 17 -10.25 -0.33 -1.89
C CYS A 17 -11.69 -0.01 -1.48
N GLY A 18 -12.69 -0.74 -1.99
CA GLY A 18 -14.09 -0.60 -1.59
C GLY A 18 -14.37 -0.94 -0.12
N ALA A 19 -13.44 -1.60 0.58
CA ALA A 19 -13.52 -1.86 2.02
C ALA A 19 -13.14 -0.64 2.88
N LYS A 20 -12.57 0.41 2.29
CA LYS A 20 -12.18 1.62 2.99
C LYS A 20 -13.41 2.47 3.36
N VAL A 21 -13.26 3.27 4.39
CA VAL A 21 -14.30 4.22 4.83
C VAL A 21 -14.55 5.25 3.72
N GLY A 22 -15.82 5.45 3.36
CA GLY A 22 -16.18 6.43 2.34
C GLY A 22 -15.77 7.86 2.73
N ALA A 23 -15.38 8.68 1.75
CA ALA A 23 -14.82 10.02 1.97
C ALA A 23 -15.71 10.93 2.83
N GLY A 24 -17.03 10.89 2.65
CA GLY A 24 -17.96 11.70 3.44
C GLY A 24 -18.08 11.29 4.91
N VAL A 25 -17.86 9.99 5.22
CA VAL A 25 -17.79 9.49 6.59
C VAL A 25 -16.45 9.84 7.20
N LEU A 26 -15.36 9.66 6.44
CA LEU A 26 -14.01 10.01 6.87
C LEU A 26 -13.92 11.50 7.23
N ALA A 27 -14.44 12.39 6.40
CA ALA A 27 -14.46 13.83 6.67
C ALA A 27 -15.14 14.17 8.02
N LYS A 28 -16.25 13.48 8.34
CA LYS A 28 -16.94 13.67 9.63
C LYS A 28 -16.13 13.12 10.81
N LEU A 29 -15.42 12.01 10.62
CA LEU A 29 -14.57 11.43 11.67
C LEU A 29 -13.36 12.32 11.98
N LEU A 30 -12.90 13.07 11.00
CA LEU A 30 -11.73 13.95 11.10
C LEU A 30 -12.11 15.37 11.53
N ASP A 31 -13.41 15.70 11.56
CA ASP A 31 -13.88 17.02 11.96
C ASP A 31 -13.46 17.35 13.39
N GLY A 32 -12.94 18.57 13.58
CA GLY A 32 -12.44 19.03 14.87
C GLY A 32 -11.06 18.49 15.29
N ILE A 33 -10.42 17.61 14.50
CA ILE A 33 -9.05 17.18 14.76
C ILE A 33 -8.09 18.32 14.39
N LYS A 34 -7.33 18.79 15.37
CA LYS A 34 -6.31 19.83 15.14
C LYS A 34 -5.12 19.22 14.44
N VAL A 35 -4.87 19.65 13.21
CA VAL A 35 -3.68 19.28 12.44
C VAL A 35 -2.51 20.18 12.85
N HIS A 36 -1.38 19.58 13.17
CA HIS A 36 -0.13 20.32 13.38
C HIS A 36 0.32 20.94 12.07
N HIS A 37 0.54 22.26 12.08
CA HIS A 37 1.05 22.94 10.90
C HIS A 37 2.58 22.90 10.88
N ASP A 38 3.15 22.21 9.91
CA ASP A 38 4.59 22.18 9.63
C ASP A 38 4.81 22.82 8.24
N PRO A 39 5.62 23.89 8.12
CA PRO A 39 5.88 24.55 6.84
C PRO A 39 6.61 23.64 5.84
N ASN A 40 7.26 22.56 6.29
CA ASN A 40 7.90 21.58 5.42
C ASN A 40 6.93 20.51 4.90
N LEU A 41 5.73 20.40 5.49
CA LEU A 41 4.69 19.50 4.98
C LEU A 41 3.97 20.16 3.81
N LEU A 42 4.44 19.87 2.58
CA LEU A 42 3.94 20.48 1.36
C LEU A 42 2.57 19.93 0.95
N VAL A 43 2.37 18.63 1.13
CA VAL A 43 1.11 17.92 0.95
C VAL A 43 0.89 17.04 2.16
N GLY A 44 -0.18 17.27 2.84
CA GLY A 44 -0.55 16.55 4.04
C GLY A 44 -2.00 16.11 4.02
N PHE A 45 -2.44 15.64 5.14
CA PHE A 45 -3.74 15.11 5.42
C PHE A 45 -4.92 16.03 5.04
N ASP A 46 -4.73 17.36 5.09
CA ASP A 46 -5.72 18.37 4.78
C ASP A 46 -6.08 18.48 3.29
N LYS A 47 -5.16 18.00 2.41
CA LYS A 47 -5.34 18.07 0.96
C LYS A 47 -6.00 16.85 0.36
N SER A 48 -6.12 15.74 1.11
CA SER A 48 -6.72 14.47 0.67
C SER A 48 -6.14 13.97 -0.65
N ASP A 49 -4.82 14.07 -0.78
CA ASP A 49 -4.07 13.67 -1.98
C ASP A 49 -3.59 12.21 -1.86
N ASP A 50 -3.02 11.66 -2.93
CA ASP A 50 -2.60 10.26 -3.02
C ASP A 50 -1.48 9.91 -2.05
N ALA A 51 -0.60 10.87 -1.74
CA ALA A 51 0.49 10.69 -0.79
C ALA A 51 0.84 11.97 -0.05
N SER A 52 1.53 11.86 1.08
CA SER A 52 2.13 13.00 1.75
C SER A 52 3.45 13.39 1.10
N VAL A 53 3.75 14.70 1.08
CA VAL A 53 5.02 15.23 0.58
C VAL A 53 5.66 16.11 1.66
N TYR A 54 6.84 15.71 2.11
CA TYR A 54 7.58 16.42 3.14
C TYR A 54 8.91 16.93 2.61
N LYS A 55 9.15 18.23 2.71
CA LYS A 55 10.38 18.89 2.29
C LYS A 55 11.52 18.59 3.25
N ILE A 56 12.62 18.05 2.75
CA ILE A 56 13.85 17.80 3.52
C ILE A 56 14.84 18.93 3.31
N SER A 57 14.98 19.43 2.06
CA SER A 57 15.83 20.55 1.70
C SER A 57 15.17 21.32 0.54
N ASP A 58 15.85 22.36 0.03
CA ASP A 58 15.31 23.12 -1.11
C ASP A 58 15.25 22.30 -2.40
N GLU A 59 16.01 21.21 -2.50
CA GLU A 59 16.10 20.36 -3.69
C GLU A 59 15.53 18.95 -3.47
N LEU A 60 15.15 18.60 -2.25
CA LEU A 60 14.73 17.24 -1.89
C LEU A 60 13.46 17.22 -1.06
N ALA A 61 12.53 16.40 -1.47
CA ALA A 61 11.34 16.06 -0.70
C ALA A 61 11.14 14.53 -0.63
N ILE A 62 10.50 14.07 0.43
CA ILE A 62 10.07 12.69 0.58
C ILE A 62 8.60 12.60 0.24
N VAL A 63 8.23 11.65 -0.62
CA VAL A 63 6.86 11.23 -0.89
C VAL A 63 6.59 9.95 -0.13
N GLN A 64 5.52 9.93 0.67
CA GLN A 64 5.16 8.78 1.50
C GLN A 64 3.68 8.45 1.34
N THR A 65 3.39 7.19 1.07
CA THR A 65 2.04 6.64 1.06
C THR A 65 1.96 5.37 1.88
N VAL A 66 0.77 5.08 2.39
CA VAL A 66 0.41 3.79 2.98
C VAL A 66 -0.95 3.40 2.41
N ASP A 67 -0.98 2.33 1.66
CA ASP A 67 -2.22 1.76 1.15
C ASP A 67 -2.29 0.26 1.42
N PHE A 68 -3.37 -0.17 2.08
CA PHE A 68 -3.62 -1.58 2.33
C PHE A 68 -5.12 -1.87 2.29
N PHE A 69 -5.46 -3.07 1.89
CA PHE A 69 -6.84 -3.50 1.68
C PHE A 69 -6.97 -5.03 1.78
N PRO A 70 -8.19 -5.53 2.04
CA PRO A 70 -8.46 -6.96 2.00
C PRO A 70 -8.30 -7.52 0.58
N PRO A 71 -7.96 -8.83 0.46
CA PRO A 71 -7.77 -9.46 -0.84
C PRO A 71 -9.04 -9.45 -1.70
N MET A 72 -8.86 -9.12 -2.99
CA MET A 72 -9.90 -9.16 -4.02
C MET A 72 -9.73 -10.34 -4.99
N VAL A 73 -8.65 -11.09 -4.86
CA VAL A 73 -8.36 -12.32 -5.62
C VAL A 73 -7.97 -13.43 -4.67
N ASP A 74 -8.18 -14.68 -5.08
CA ASP A 74 -7.87 -15.85 -4.25
C ASP A 74 -6.40 -16.25 -4.31
N ASP A 75 -5.72 -16.01 -5.45
CA ASP A 75 -4.31 -16.34 -5.61
C ASP A 75 -3.40 -15.40 -4.80
N PRO A 76 -2.63 -15.94 -3.83
CA PRO A 76 -1.79 -15.13 -2.96
C PRO A 76 -0.71 -14.32 -3.70
N TYR A 77 -0.09 -14.93 -4.71
CA TYR A 77 0.94 -14.28 -5.48
C TYR A 77 0.40 -13.08 -6.27
N THR A 78 -0.72 -13.26 -6.96
CA THR A 78 -1.40 -12.19 -7.69
C THR A 78 -1.88 -11.08 -6.75
N PHE A 79 -2.38 -11.44 -5.55
CA PHE A 79 -2.75 -10.42 -4.55
C PHE A 79 -1.54 -9.58 -4.14
N GLY A 80 -0.39 -10.19 -3.91
CA GLY A 80 0.86 -9.48 -3.62
C GLY A 80 1.26 -8.50 -4.72
N GLN A 81 1.13 -8.90 -5.98
CA GLN A 81 1.40 -8.02 -7.14
C GLN A 81 0.46 -6.80 -7.16
N ILE A 82 -0.84 -7.03 -6.96
CA ILE A 82 -1.85 -5.96 -6.93
C ILE A 82 -1.55 -4.98 -5.79
N ALA A 83 -1.25 -5.48 -4.59
CA ALA A 83 -0.95 -4.65 -3.43
C ALA A 83 0.26 -3.75 -3.65
N ALA A 84 1.35 -4.29 -4.18
CA ALA A 84 2.55 -3.51 -4.48
C ALA A 84 2.30 -2.47 -5.59
N THR A 85 1.63 -2.86 -6.67
CA THR A 85 1.32 -1.96 -7.79
C THR A 85 0.46 -0.78 -7.33
N ASN A 86 -0.54 -1.05 -6.50
CA ASN A 86 -1.44 -0.01 -6.00
C ASN A 86 -0.70 1.01 -5.12
N ALA A 87 0.14 0.54 -4.17
CA ALA A 87 0.93 1.43 -3.32
C ALA A 87 1.97 2.24 -4.12
N LEU A 88 2.61 1.64 -5.11
CA LEU A 88 3.58 2.33 -5.97
C LEU A 88 2.92 3.38 -6.86
N SER A 89 1.67 3.15 -7.31
CA SER A 89 0.95 4.09 -8.15
C SER A 89 0.75 5.45 -7.48
N ASP A 90 0.53 5.49 -6.17
CA ASP A 90 0.38 6.72 -5.41
C ASP A 90 1.66 7.56 -5.43
N VAL A 91 2.82 6.89 -5.29
CA VAL A 91 4.13 7.59 -5.37
C VAL A 91 4.34 8.18 -6.76
N TYR A 92 4.04 7.41 -7.81
CA TYR A 92 4.16 7.90 -9.19
C TYR A 92 3.15 9.02 -9.50
N ALA A 93 1.94 8.95 -9.00
CA ALA A 93 0.92 10.00 -9.16
C ALA A 93 1.40 11.34 -8.59
N MET A 94 2.18 11.31 -7.50
CA MET A 94 2.80 12.48 -6.89
C MET A 94 4.14 12.90 -7.54
N GLY A 95 4.54 12.26 -8.64
CA GLY A 95 5.80 12.54 -9.34
C GLY A 95 7.05 12.02 -8.63
N GLY A 96 6.88 11.15 -7.64
CA GLY A 96 7.98 10.56 -6.87
C GLY A 96 8.62 9.35 -7.55
N GLU A 97 9.83 9.01 -7.15
CA GLU A 97 10.53 7.79 -7.53
C GLU A 97 10.60 6.84 -6.33
N PRO A 98 9.96 5.66 -6.38
CA PRO A 98 9.98 4.71 -5.27
C PRO A 98 11.40 4.22 -4.96
N LYS A 99 11.85 4.37 -3.72
CA LYS A 99 13.17 3.94 -3.25
C LYS A 99 13.11 2.89 -2.15
N LEU A 100 12.03 2.90 -1.35
CA LEU A 100 11.87 2.03 -0.20
C LEU A 100 10.40 1.61 -0.08
N CYS A 101 10.18 0.33 0.20
CA CYS A 101 8.85 -0.20 0.53
C CYS A 101 8.88 -0.85 1.91
N LEU A 102 7.83 -0.58 2.68
CA LEU A 102 7.52 -1.29 3.92
C LEU A 102 6.31 -2.18 3.69
N ASN A 103 6.43 -3.47 4.01
CA ASN A 103 5.29 -4.37 3.98
C ASN A 103 4.53 -4.31 5.32
N ILE A 104 3.27 -3.88 5.26
CA ILE A 104 2.32 -3.96 6.37
C ILE A 104 1.35 -5.09 6.04
N MET A 105 1.37 -6.16 6.83
CA MET A 105 0.54 -7.33 6.60
C MET A 105 -0.16 -7.74 7.89
N ALA A 106 -1.49 -7.80 7.84
CA ALA A 106 -2.31 -8.36 8.91
C ALA A 106 -2.96 -9.65 8.39
N VAL A 107 -2.55 -10.77 8.94
CA VAL A 107 -3.04 -12.10 8.53
C VAL A 107 -3.56 -12.87 9.74
N PRO A 108 -4.59 -13.71 9.57
CA PRO A 108 -5.03 -14.61 10.66
C PRO A 108 -3.92 -15.62 10.97
N GLU A 109 -3.81 -16.02 12.24
CA GLU A 109 -2.82 -17.00 12.69
C GLU A 109 -2.93 -18.34 11.96
N SER A 110 -4.15 -18.67 11.50
CA SER A 110 -4.44 -19.89 10.74
C SER A 110 -4.00 -19.85 9.29
N MET A 111 -3.47 -18.71 8.78
CA MET A 111 -3.05 -18.62 7.40
C MET A 111 -1.82 -19.50 7.14
N PRO A 112 -1.84 -20.36 6.09
CA PRO A 112 -0.67 -21.15 5.73
C PRO A 112 0.55 -20.26 5.41
N LYS A 113 1.72 -20.66 5.92
CA LYS A 113 2.97 -19.91 5.72
C LYS A 113 3.33 -19.77 4.24
N GLU A 114 2.98 -20.74 3.43
CA GLU A 114 3.18 -20.74 1.98
C GLU A 114 2.38 -19.62 1.31
N ALA A 115 1.13 -19.38 1.75
CA ALA A 115 0.31 -18.28 1.22
C ALA A 115 0.92 -16.91 1.59
N VAL A 116 1.39 -16.74 2.82
CA VAL A 116 2.10 -15.53 3.24
C VAL A 116 3.38 -15.31 2.41
N HIS A 117 4.15 -16.37 2.20
CA HIS A 117 5.36 -16.34 1.38
C HIS A 117 5.07 -15.95 -0.07
N ASP A 118 3.99 -16.48 -0.67
CA ASP A 118 3.62 -16.16 -2.03
C ASP A 118 3.12 -14.72 -2.18
N ILE A 119 2.38 -14.17 -1.22
CA ILE A 119 2.03 -12.76 -1.18
C ILE A 119 3.31 -11.90 -1.22
N LEU A 120 4.28 -12.20 -0.36
CA LEU A 120 5.56 -11.46 -0.32
C LEU A 120 6.34 -11.57 -1.62
N ARG A 121 6.37 -12.75 -2.24
CA ARG A 121 7.01 -12.95 -3.56
C ARG A 121 6.34 -12.09 -4.64
N GLY A 122 5.01 -12.02 -4.64
CA GLY A 122 4.26 -11.16 -5.55
C GLY A 122 4.62 -9.68 -5.37
N CYS A 123 4.70 -9.21 -4.13
CA CYS A 123 5.13 -7.84 -3.82
C CYS A 123 6.55 -7.56 -4.32
N LEU A 124 7.50 -8.46 -4.11
CA LEU A 124 8.90 -8.27 -4.47
C LEU A 124 9.14 -8.17 -5.98
N LEU A 125 8.29 -8.77 -6.80
CA LEU A 125 8.42 -8.68 -8.26
C LEU A 125 8.36 -7.22 -8.74
N TYR A 126 7.49 -6.40 -8.15
CA TYR A 126 7.31 -5.00 -8.54
C TYR A 126 8.24 -4.04 -7.79
N THR A 127 8.75 -4.44 -6.65
CA THR A 127 9.67 -3.62 -5.84
C THR A 127 11.14 -3.92 -6.11
N SER A 128 11.43 -4.98 -6.88
CA SER A 128 12.79 -5.33 -7.31
C SER A 128 13.17 -4.51 -8.54
N PRO A 129 14.44 -4.08 -8.67
CA PRO A 129 14.94 -3.48 -9.89
C PRO A 129 14.70 -4.40 -11.08
N SER A 130 14.31 -3.82 -12.23
CA SER A 130 14.15 -4.57 -13.48
C SER A 130 15.42 -5.38 -13.78
N PRO A 131 15.32 -6.56 -14.39
CA PRO A 131 16.49 -7.27 -14.90
C PRO A 131 17.39 -6.39 -15.80
N ARG A 132 16.82 -5.38 -16.45
CA ARG A 132 17.58 -4.38 -17.23
C ARG A 132 18.44 -3.46 -16.35
N ASP A 133 18.00 -3.18 -15.13
CA ASP A 133 18.73 -2.32 -14.19
C ASP A 133 19.84 -3.07 -13.45
N ARG A 134 19.85 -4.41 -13.53
CA ARG A 134 20.89 -5.27 -12.95
C ARG A 134 22.10 -5.45 -13.87
N SER A 135 22.06 -4.91 -15.09
CA SER A 135 23.14 -5.03 -16.08
C SER A 135 24.22 -3.94 -15.98
N LEU A 136 24.22 -3.18 -14.90
CA LEU A 136 25.25 -2.18 -14.61
C LEU A 136 26.26 -2.72 -13.60
#